data_b453a573f2f8bf9f83bcb0641ebe474f
#
_entry.id   b453a573f2f8bf9f83bcb0641ebe474f
#
_cell.length_a   1.000
_cell.length_b   1.000
_cell.length_c   1.000
_cell.angle_alpha   90.00
_cell.angle_beta   90.00
_cell.angle_gamma   90.00
#
_symmetry.space_group_name_H-M   'P 1'
#
loop_
_entity.id
_entity.type
_entity.pdbx_description
1 polymer ?
#
loop_
_entity_poly.entity_id
_entity_poly.type
_entity_poly.pdbx_seq_one_letter_code
_entity_poly.pdbx_strand_id
1 'polypeptide(L)'
;MGTTYEGGGGDEILRPINWNLLTAEEAESEWLDLNAWVGWLRFAYGLQPATIPPLWHRHDELVWELSALHTAWLSAYDPEAPPGAPLAWHREFVDARHRLRDWVSTCGTKLDRDRPTRQATWPGEPPAAAPVERAIENRDIDFKEFVRNDLATRRRLEDEVAHERARDLVDRLGGAGEPSLWRFGSQLSTDT
;
A
#
# COMPACT_ATOMS: atom_id res chain seq x y z
N MET A 1 8.34 -27.07 15.91
CA MET A 1 7.15 -26.35 16.39
C MET A 1 6.49 -25.78 15.16
N GLY A 2 5.41 -26.40 14.71
CA GLY A 2 4.67 -25.95 13.53
C GLY A 2 3.79 -24.77 13.91
N THR A 3 4.05 -23.63 13.32
CA THR A 3 3.14 -22.49 13.40
C THR A 3 2.00 -22.81 12.41
N THR A 4 0.86 -23.16 12.96
CA THR A 4 -0.39 -23.32 12.21
C THR A 4 -0.82 -21.94 11.77
N TYR A 5 -0.84 -21.70 10.46
CA TYR A 5 -1.45 -20.51 9.88
C TYR A 5 -2.96 -20.69 10.00
N GLU A 6 -3.58 -20.11 11.01
CA GLU A 6 -5.04 -19.99 11.07
C GLU A 6 -5.43 -18.87 10.10
N GLY A 7 -5.77 -19.25 8.88
CA GLY A 7 -6.42 -18.39 7.92
C GLY A 7 -7.78 -17.99 8.48
N GLY A 8 -7.99 -16.70 8.74
CA GLY A 8 -9.26 -16.14 9.12
C GLY A 8 -10.31 -16.47 8.05
N GLY A 9 -11.22 -17.37 8.39
CA GLY A 9 -12.31 -17.80 7.52
C GLY A 9 -13.39 -16.73 7.46
N GLY A 10 -13.44 -16.03 6.38
CA GLY A 10 -14.55 -15.27 5.83
C GLY A 10 -14.36 -15.29 4.34
N ASP A 11 -15.44 -15.41 3.60
CA ASP A 11 -15.53 -15.49 2.13
C ASP A 11 -14.99 -14.19 1.48
N GLU A 12 -13.75 -13.82 1.81
CA GLU A 12 -13.08 -12.63 1.31
C GLU A 12 -12.48 -12.95 -0.05
N ILE A 13 -13.13 -12.44 -1.08
CA ILE A 13 -12.67 -12.59 -2.46
C ILE A 13 -11.25 -12.01 -2.55
N LEU A 14 -10.26 -12.88 -2.80
CA LEU A 14 -8.89 -12.47 -3.05
C LEU A 14 -8.85 -11.43 -4.17
N ARG A 15 -8.34 -10.24 -3.85
CA ARG A 15 -8.20 -9.13 -4.80
C ARG A 15 -6.74 -8.76 -4.94
N PRO A 16 -6.33 -8.27 -6.11
CA PRO A 16 -5.03 -7.63 -6.26
C PRO A 16 -4.91 -6.44 -5.29
N ILE A 17 -3.82 -6.39 -4.54
CA ILE A 17 -3.57 -5.31 -3.58
C ILE A 17 -3.08 -4.07 -4.33
N ASN A 18 -3.77 -2.95 -4.15
CA ASN A 18 -3.29 -1.65 -4.60
C ASN A 18 -2.90 -0.79 -3.40
N TRP A 19 -1.63 -0.78 -3.07
CA TRP A 19 -1.06 -0.07 -1.93
C TRP A 19 -1.42 1.42 -1.87
N ASN A 20 -1.67 2.05 -3.03
CA ASN A 20 -2.04 3.47 -3.10
C ASN A 20 -3.49 3.74 -2.68
N LEU A 21 -4.34 2.73 -2.63
CA LEU A 21 -5.76 2.86 -2.33
C LEU A 21 -6.16 2.31 -0.96
N LEU A 22 -5.24 1.63 -0.26
CA LEU A 22 -5.51 1.07 1.06
C LEU A 22 -5.73 2.17 2.09
N THR A 23 -6.76 2.01 2.91
CA THR A 23 -6.93 2.76 4.15
C THR A 23 -5.81 2.42 5.14
N ALA A 24 -5.70 3.19 6.22
CA ALA A 24 -4.72 2.89 7.26
C ALA A 24 -4.96 1.51 7.90
N GLU A 25 -6.21 1.13 8.13
CA GLU A 25 -6.58 -0.16 8.70
C GLU A 25 -6.25 -1.32 7.76
N GLU A 26 -6.63 -1.23 6.49
CA GLU A 26 -6.30 -2.23 5.47
C GLU A 26 -4.78 -2.35 5.29
N ALA A 27 -4.06 -1.23 5.24
CA ALA A 27 -2.61 -1.25 5.09
C ALA A 27 -1.89 -1.89 6.28
N GLU A 28 -2.40 -1.73 7.51
CA GLU A 28 -1.84 -2.38 8.69
C GLU A 28 -1.92 -3.90 8.58
N SER A 29 -3.08 -4.42 8.20
CA SER A 29 -3.28 -5.86 7.97
C SER A 29 -2.36 -6.38 6.89
N GLU A 30 -2.34 -5.72 5.73
CA GLU A 30 -1.53 -6.14 4.58
C GLU A 30 -0.03 -6.11 4.88
N TRP A 31 0.47 -5.11 5.61
CA TRP A 31 1.88 -5.05 6.01
C TRP A 31 2.27 -6.22 6.91
N LEU A 32 1.41 -6.58 7.88
CA LEU A 32 1.69 -7.66 8.81
C LEU A 32 1.68 -9.02 8.11
N ASP A 33 0.68 -9.26 7.27
CA ASP A 33 0.51 -10.51 6.53
C ASP A 33 1.63 -10.71 5.50
N LEU A 34 1.92 -9.66 4.71
CA LEU A 34 3.02 -9.72 3.75
C LEU A 34 4.36 -9.95 4.45
N ASN A 35 4.59 -9.28 5.57
CA ASN A 35 5.84 -9.46 6.33
C ASN A 35 6.00 -10.88 6.88
N ALA A 36 4.93 -11.45 7.41
CA ALA A 36 4.93 -12.82 7.91
C ALA A 36 5.20 -13.82 6.78
N TRP A 37 4.50 -13.64 5.64
CA TRP A 37 4.67 -14.48 4.46
C TRP A 37 6.07 -14.35 3.83
N VAL A 38 6.62 -13.16 3.69
CA VAL A 38 7.98 -12.93 3.18
C VAL A 38 9.02 -13.58 4.09
N GLY A 39 8.82 -13.51 5.42
CA GLY A 39 9.66 -14.21 6.39
C GLY A 39 9.66 -15.72 6.15
N TRP A 40 8.48 -16.31 5.98
CA TRP A 40 8.32 -17.72 5.64
C TRP A 40 8.95 -18.07 4.28
N LEU A 41 8.64 -17.29 3.23
CA LEU A 41 9.15 -17.52 1.88
C LEU A 41 10.68 -17.53 1.86
N ARG A 42 11.29 -16.52 2.49
CA ARG A 42 12.75 -16.43 2.59
C ARG A 42 13.35 -17.65 3.25
N PHE A 43 12.76 -18.13 4.34
CA PHE A 43 13.25 -19.29 5.07
C PHE A 43 13.02 -20.61 4.30
N ALA A 44 11.80 -20.82 3.80
CA ALA A 44 11.41 -22.04 3.10
C ALA A 44 12.23 -22.31 1.81
N TYR A 45 12.60 -21.22 1.10
CA TYR A 45 13.34 -21.32 -0.17
C TYR A 45 14.82 -20.90 -0.06
N GLY A 46 15.32 -20.61 1.14
CA GLY A 46 16.72 -20.22 1.35
C GLY A 46 17.12 -18.96 0.57
N LEU A 47 16.22 -17.97 0.45
CA LEU A 47 16.44 -16.79 -0.37
C LEU A 47 17.50 -15.88 0.25
N GLN A 48 18.46 -15.49 -0.58
CA GLN A 48 19.57 -14.62 -0.18
C GLN A 48 19.17 -13.13 -0.22
N PRO A 49 19.89 -12.25 0.49
CA PRO A 49 19.64 -10.80 0.46
C PRO A 49 19.70 -10.17 -0.94
N ALA A 50 20.39 -10.80 -1.88
CA ALA A 50 20.38 -10.39 -3.28
C ALA A 50 19.03 -10.63 -4.00
N THR A 51 18.11 -11.37 -3.35
CA THR A 51 16.75 -11.59 -3.86
C THR A 51 15.74 -10.84 -3.02
N ILE A 52 15.83 -10.94 -1.69
CA ILE A 52 14.99 -10.21 -0.74
C ILE A 52 15.91 -9.61 0.33
N PRO A 53 16.21 -8.31 0.24
CA PRO A 53 17.07 -7.63 1.20
C PRO A 53 16.35 -7.41 2.55
N PRO A 54 17.07 -7.16 3.65
CA PRO A 54 16.45 -6.98 4.96
C PRO A 54 15.38 -5.88 5.01
N LEU A 55 15.61 -4.74 4.36
CA LEU A 55 14.68 -3.62 4.32
C LEU A 55 13.85 -3.57 3.03
N TRP A 56 13.43 -4.75 2.51
CA TRP A 56 12.59 -4.86 1.29
C TRP A 56 11.35 -3.95 1.34
N HIS A 57 10.77 -3.72 2.51
CA HIS A 57 9.59 -2.88 2.73
C HIS A 57 9.80 -1.39 2.43
N ARG A 58 11.05 -0.96 2.24
CA ARG A 58 11.42 0.42 1.86
C ARG A 58 11.59 0.59 0.34
N HIS A 59 11.35 -0.45 -0.43
CA HIS A 59 11.49 -0.49 -1.88
C HIS A 59 10.16 -0.82 -2.52
N ASP A 60 9.48 0.17 -3.06
CA ASP A 60 8.13 0.02 -3.63
C ASP A 60 8.09 -1.10 -4.68
N GLU A 61 9.09 -1.19 -5.55
CA GLU A 61 9.20 -2.23 -6.56
C GLU A 61 9.24 -3.64 -5.97
N LEU A 62 9.85 -3.82 -4.79
CA LEU A 62 9.86 -5.10 -4.09
C LEU A 62 8.54 -5.35 -3.39
N VAL A 63 7.93 -4.32 -2.79
CA VAL A 63 6.62 -4.41 -2.13
C VAL A 63 5.56 -4.85 -3.13
N TRP A 64 5.47 -4.19 -4.29
CA TRP A 64 4.49 -4.55 -5.33
C TRP A 64 4.69 -5.95 -5.88
N GLU A 65 5.93 -6.35 -6.17
CA GLU A 65 6.24 -7.69 -6.68
C GLU A 65 5.93 -8.78 -5.64
N LEU A 66 6.33 -8.57 -4.37
CA LEU A 66 6.08 -9.52 -3.30
C LEU A 66 4.58 -9.63 -2.95
N SER A 67 3.83 -8.53 -2.99
CA SER A 67 2.37 -8.54 -2.78
C SER A 67 1.65 -9.33 -3.86
N ALA A 68 2.00 -9.09 -5.12
CA ALA A 68 1.41 -9.85 -6.24
C ALA A 68 1.73 -11.35 -6.13
N LEU A 69 2.97 -11.68 -5.77
CA LEU A 69 3.40 -13.07 -5.59
C LEU A 69 2.70 -13.74 -4.39
N HIS A 70 2.46 -12.99 -3.30
CA HIS A 70 1.71 -13.46 -2.13
C HIS A 70 0.25 -13.75 -2.49
N THR A 71 -0.43 -12.82 -3.15
CA THR A 71 -1.82 -13.02 -3.61
C THR A 71 -1.93 -14.23 -4.55
N ALA A 72 -0.97 -14.39 -5.47
CA ALA A 72 -0.93 -15.55 -6.35
C ALA A 72 -0.68 -16.87 -5.57
N TRP A 73 0.11 -16.83 -4.49
CA TRP A 73 0.34 -17.97 -3.61
C TRP A 73 -0.93 -18.35 -2.86
N LEU A 74 -1.63 -17.38 -2.26
CA LEU A 74 -2.91 -17.62 -1.58
C LEU A 74 -3.92 -18.25 -2.52
N SER A 75 -4.06 -17.73 -3.74
CA SER A 75 -4.94 -18.30 -4.76
C SER A 75 -4.54 -19.70 -5.19
N ALA A 76 -3.24 -19.98 -5.33
CA ALA A 76 -2.76 -21.27 -5.81
C ALA A 76 -2.89 -22.40 -4.75
N TYR A 77 -2.88 -22.03 -3.47
CA TYR A 77 -3.01 -22.96 -2.35
C TYR A 77 -4.39 -22.92 -1.68
N ASP A 78 -5.34 -22.22 -2.30
CA ASP A 78 -6.74 -22.28 -1.89
C ASP A 78 -7.27 -23.72 -1.98
N PRO A 79 -8.07 -24.20 -1.01
CA PRO A 79 -8.66 -25.55 -1.06
C PRO A 79 -9.49 -25.86 -2.31
N GLU A 80 -10.11 -24.84 -2.92
CA GLU A 80 -10.90 -24.97 -4.13
C GLU A 80 -10.07 -24.82 -5.42
N ALA A 81 -8.77 -24.53 -5.29
CA ALA A 81 -7.92 -24.34 -6.46
C ALA A 81 -7.68 -25.66 -7.22
N PRO A 82 -7.50 -25.61 -8.54
CA PRO A 82 -7.13 -26.78 -9.32
C PRO A 82 -5.82 -27.42 -8.83
N PRO A 83 -5.67 -28.78 -8.82
CA PRO A 83 -4.48 -29.44 -8.32
C PRO A 83 -3.15 -29.02 -8.97
N GLY A 84 -3.19 -28.45 -10.15
CA GLY A 84 -2.03 -27.93 -10.86
C GLY A 84 -1.65 -26.49 -10.50
N ALA A 85 -2.48 -25.75 -9.74
CA ALA A 85 -2.25 -24.36 -9.39
C ALA A 85 -0.94 -24.12 -8.62
N PRO A 86 -0.57 -24.93 -7.62
CA PRO A 86 0.73 -24.78 -6.95
C PRO A 86 1.92 -24.92 -7.89
N LEU A 87 1.85 -25.82 -8.87
CA LEU A 87 2.92 -25.99 -9.85
C LEU A 87 3.02 -24.80 -10.80
N ALA A 88 1.88 -24.19 -11.17
CA ALA A 88 1.87 -22.95 -11.93
C ALA A 88 2.50 -21.81 -11.13
N TRP A 89 2.14 -21.65 -9.85
CA TRP A 89 2.76 -20.66 -8.96
C TRP A 89 4.29 -20.82 -8.89
N HIS A 90 4.81 -22.04 -8.82
CA HIS A 90 6.27 -22.25 -8.82
C HIS A 90 6.97 -21.75 -10.09
N ARG A 91 6.32 -21.79 -11.26
CA ARG A 91 6.86 -21.21 -12.50
C ARG A 91 6.90 -19.68 -12.39
N GLU A 92 5.80 -19.05 -11.97
CA GLU A 92 5.74 -17.60 -11.73
C GLU A 92 6.76 -17.15 -10.68
N PHE A 93 6.97 -17.97 -9.64
CA PHE A 93 7.97 -17.70 -8.61
C PHE A 93 9.40 -17.69 -9.14
N VAL A 94 9.73 -18.54 -10.11
CA VAL A 94 11.05 -18.51 -10.77
C VAL A 94 11.27 -17.17 -11.45
N ASP A 95 10.29 -16.69 -12.21
CA ASP A 95 10.35 -15.41 -12.93
C ASP A 95 10.34 -14.22 -11.96
N ALA A 96 9.52 -14.26 -10.91
CA ALA A 96 9.51 -13.27 -9.85
C ALA A 96 10.88 -13.13 -9.16
N ARG A 97 11.57 -14.27 -8.90
CA ARG A 97 12.94 -14.25 -8.33
C ARG A 97 13.95 -13.54 -9.24
N HIS A 98 13.80 -13.63 -10.55
CA HIS A 98 14.66 -12.90 -11.49
C HIS A 98 14.38 -11.39 -11.39
N ARG A 99 13.11 -10.98 -11.45
CA ARG A 99 12.72 -9.58 -11.33
C ARG A 99 13.16 -8.97 -9.98
N LEU A 100 12.95 -9.69 -8.87
CA LEU A 100 13.41 -9.24 -7.55
C LEU A 100 14.93 -9.00 -7.50
N ARG A 101 15.73 -9.91 -8.08
CA ARG A 101 17.20 -9.74 -8.16
C ARG A 101 17.61 -8.54 -9.01
N ASP A 102 16.90 -8.32 -10.12
CA ASP A 102 17.17 -7.18 -11.00
C ASP A 102 16.90 -5.85 -10.26
N TRP A 103 15.79 -5.75 -9.53
CA TRP A 103 15.48 -4.60 -8.69
C TRP A 103 16.52 -4.38 -7.59
N VAL A 104 16.86 -5.41 -6.83
CA VAL A 104 17.89 -5.35 -5.79
C VAL A 104 19.26 -4.95 -6.37
N SER A 105 19.62 -5.47 -7.53
CA SER A 105 20.86 -5.09 -8.23
C SER A 105 20.84 -3.63 -8.65
N THR A 106 19.69 -3.12 -9.10
CA THR A 106 19.54 -1.74 -9.58
C THR A 106 19.65 -0.73 -8.43
N CYS A 107 19.02 -0.95 -7.29
CA CYS A 107 19.14 -0.07 -6.14
C CYS A 107 20.48 -0.26 -5.41
N GLY A 108 21.07 -1.44 -5.45
CA GLY A 108 22.36 -1.77 -4.85
C GLY A 108 22.32 -1.91 -3.33
N THR A 109 21.14 -2.19 -2.76
CA THR A 109 20.99 -2.54 -1.34
C THR A 109 21.72 -3.84 -1.01
N LYS A 110 22.17 -4.01 0.24
CA LYS A 110 22.95 -5.14 0.72
C LYS A 110 22.41 -5.68 2.04
N LEU A 111 23.11 -6.66 2.62
CA LEU A 111 22.76 -7.23 3.92
C LEU A 111 22.88 -6.23 5.07
N ASP A 112 23.90 -5.39 5.04
CA ASP A 112 24.28 -4.45 6.10
C ASP A 112 23.94 -2.99 5.81
N ARG A 113 23.53 -2.69 4.59
CA ARG A 113 23.22 -1.34 4.12
C ARG A 113 22.05 -1.31 3.18
N ASP A 114 21.16 -0.40 3.47
CA ASP A 114 20.05 -0.07 2.58
C ASP A 114 20.40 1.13 1.72
N ARG A 115 20.06 1.04 0.43
CA ARG A 115 20.21 2.12 -0.52
C ARG A 115 18.87 2.35 -1.21
N PRO A 116 18.26 3.52 -1.02
CA PRO A 116 17.00 3.85 -1.66
C PRO A 116 17.08 3.73 -3.19
N THR A 117 15.97 3.35 -3.79
CA THR A 117 15.83 3.25 -5.25
C THR A 117 16.10 4.60 -5.90
N ARG A 118 16.94 4.61 -6.93
CA ARG A 118 17.24 5.82 -7.68
C ARG A 118 16.03 6.24 -8.51
N GLN A 119 15.64 7.49 -8.34
CA GLN A 119 14.65 8.12 -9.21
C GLN A 119 15.36 8.86 -10.34
N ALA A 120 14.85 8.67 -11.56
CA ALA A 120 15.30 9.44 -12.70
C ALA A 120 14.61 10.81 -12.70
N THR A 121 15.36 11.88 -12.88
CA THR A 121 14.82 13.24 -13.04
C THR A 121 14.53 13.48 -14.51
N TRP A 122 13.34 13.91 -14.83
CA TRP A 122 12.95 14.26 -16.20
C TRP A 122 13.30 15.73 -16.50
N PRO A 123 13.46 16.10 -17.78
CA PRO A 123 13.70 17.49 -18.14
C PRO A 123 12.60 18.42 -17.61
N GLY A 124 13.00 19.44 -16.83
CA GLY A 124 12.08 20.38 -16.19
C GLY A 124 11.71 20.07 -14.74
N GLU A 125 12.08 18.90 -14.23
CA GLU A 125 11.92 18.56 -12.82
C GLU A 125 13.11 19.01 -11.98
N PRO A 126 12.92 19.28 -10.68
CA PRO A 126 14.03 19.53 -9.77
C PRO A 126 14.93 18.29 -9.68
N PRO A 127 16.24 18.46 -9.48
CA PRO A 127 17.16 17.32 -9.35
C PRO A 127 16.72 16.39 -8.22
N ALA A 128 16.66 15.08 -8.50
CA ALA A 128 16.40 14.09 -7.46
C ALA A 128 17.50 14.16 -6.39
N ALA A 129 17.11 14.06 -5.13
CA ALA A 129 18.04 14.00 -4.02
C ALA A 129 18.98 12.79 -4.18
N ALA A 130 20.25 12.97 -3.88
CA ALA A 130 21.19 11.86 -3.88
C ALA A 130 20.73 10.80 -2.86
N PRO A 131 20.67 9.51 -3.23
CA PRO A 131 20.28 8.46 -2.32
C PRO A 131 21.29 8.37 -1.16
N VAL A 132 20.79 8.46 0.06
CA VAL A 132 21.61 8.31 1.27
C VAL A 132 21.58 6.85 1.71
N GLU A 133 22.73 6.21 1.77
CA GLU A 133 22.86 4.87 2.32
C GLU A 133 22.53 4.88 3.82
N ARG A 134 21.79 3.88 4.26
CA ARG A 134 21.44 3.66 5.66
C ARG A 134 22.03 2.34 6.15
N ALA A 135 22.74 2.36 7.27
CA ALA A 135 23.16 1.15 7.94
C ALA A 135 21.93 0.40 8.50
N ILE A 136 21.95 -0.92 8.39
CA ILE A 136 20.87 -1.78 8.89
C ILE A 136 21.31 -2.34 10.26
N GLU A 137 20.78 -1.76 11.33
CA GLU A 137 21.10 -2.20 12.70
C GLU A 137 20.12 -3.28 13.17
N ASN A 138 18.83 -3.05 12.98
CA ASN A 138 17.78 -3.99 13.37
C ASN A 138 16.58 -3.89 12.41
N ARG A 139 16.41 -4.92 11.60
CA ARG A 139 15.35 -5.00 10.60
C ARG A 139 13.94 -4.94 11.19
N ASP A 140 13.71 -5.58 12.33
CA ASP A 140 12.36 -5.68 12.90
C ASP A 140 11.94 -4.36 13.58
N ILE A 141 12.88 -3.64 14.16
CA ILE A 141 12.62 -2.28 14.68
C ILE A 141 12.32 -1.35 13.51
N ASP A 142 13.13 -1.39 12.45
CA ASP A 142 12.96 -0.57 11.25
C ASP A 142 11.60 -0.83 10.59
N PHE A 143 11.19 -2.08 10.43
CA PHE A 143 9.88 -2.44 9.87
C PHE A 143 8.72 -1.86 10.69
N LYS A 144 8.74 -2.03 12.01
CA LYS A 144 7.70 -1.51 12.90
C LYS A 144 7.59 0.02 12.83
N GLU A 145 8.72 0.69 12.74
CA GLU A 145 8.78 2.15 12.62
C GLU A 145 8.26 2.61 11.26
N PHE A 146 8.66 1.93 10.19
CA PHE A 146 8.20 2.20 8.85
C PHE A 146 6.68 2.07 8.75
N VAL A 147 6.11 0.94 9.18
CA VAL A 147 4.65 0.71 9.17
C VAL A 147 3.93 1.79 9.99
N ARG A 148 4.39 2.10 11.20
CA ARG A 148 3.78 3.15 12.02
C ARG A 148 3.73 4.49 11.30
N ASN A 149 4.80 4.87 10.60
CA ASN A 149 4.88 6.13 9.85
C ASN A 149 3.97 6.12 8.62
N ASP A 150 3.89 5.00 7.90
CA ASP A 150 2.97 4.82 6.77
C ASP A 150 1.52 4.98 7.23
N LEU A 151 1.12 4.26 8.29
CA LEU A 151 -0.24 4.35 8.85
C LEU A 151 -0.58 5.76 9.34
N ALA A 152 0.35 6.45 10.01
CA ALA A 152 0.14 7.82 10.45
C ALA A 152 -0.06 8.78 9.25
N THR A 153 0.64 8.54 8.16
CA THR A 153 0.48 9.33 6.93
C THR A 153 -0.87 9.07 6.27
N ARG A 154 -1.31 7.80 6.19
CA ARG A 154 -2.63 7.44 5.63
C ARG A 154 -3.77 8.04 6.44
N ARG A 155 -3.75 7.92 7.78
CA ARG A 155 -4.79 8.50 8.66
C ARG A 155 -4.91 10.01 8.47
N ARG A 156 -3.79 10.71 8.34
CA ARG A 156 -3.81 12.15 8.07
C ARG A 156 -4.47 12.49 6.74
N LEU A 157 -4.18 11.73 5.67
CA LEU A 157 -4.80 11.91 4.37
C LEU A 157 -6.30 11.59 4.40
N GLU A 158 -6.70 10.55 5.11
CA GLU A 158 -8.11 10.18 5.33
C GLU A 158 -8.87 11.30 6.05
N ASP A 159 -8.27 11.88 7.10
CA ASP A 159 -8.83 13.02 7.84
C ASP A 159 -8.95 14.26 6.97
N GLU A 160 -7.94 14.56 6.15
CA GLU A 160 -7.97 15.70 5.21
C GLU A 160 -9.12 15.55 4.19
N VAL A 161 -9.25 14.36 3.59
CA VAL A 161 -10.34 14.07 2.64
C VAL A 161 -11.71 14.12 3.32
N ALA A 162 -11.84 13.63 4.55
CA ALA A 162 -13.09 13.72 5.31
C ALA A 162 -13.49 15.17 5.62
N HIS A 163 -12.53 15.99 6.02
CA HIS A 163 -12.74 17.42 6.27
C HIS A 163 -13.12 18.20 5.01
N GLU A 164 -12.52 17.87 3.87
CA GLU A 164 -12.84 18.51 2.59
C GLU A 164 -14.27 18.16 2.15
N ARG A 165 -14.64 16.87 2.21
CA ARG A 165 -16.02 16.42 1.92
C ARG A 165 -17.06 17.07 2.85
N ALA A 166 -16.75 17.22 4.13
CA ALA A 166 -17.65 17.87 5.08
C ALA A 166 -17.84 19.36 4.75
N ARG A 167 -16.78 20.07 4.36
CA ARG A 167 -16.87 21.47 3.90
C ARG A 167 -17.74 21.58 2.65
N ASP A 168 -17.48 20.77 1.63
CA ASP A 168 -18.27 20.76 0.40
C ASP A 168 -19.75 20.48 0.66
N LEU A 169 -20.06 19.60 1.61
CA LEU A 169 -21.44 19.32 2.00
C LEU A 169 -22.12 20.53 2.66
N VAL A 170 -21.42 21.20 3.57
CA VAL A 170 -21.92 22.40 4.25
C VAL A 170 -22.16 23.50 3.23
N ASP A 171 -21.26 23.73 2.29
CA ASP A 171 -21.39 24.74 1.24
C ASP A 171 -22.60 24.48 0.32
N ARG A 172 -22.82 23.21 -0.04
CA ARG A 172 -24.02 22.82 -0.84
C ARG A 172 -25.32 23.01 -0.08
N LEU A 173 -25.34 22.69 1.22
CA LEU A 173 -26.53 22.86 2.05
C LEU A 173 -26.78 24.33 2.43
N GLY A 174 -25.72 25.12 2.67
CA GLY A 174 -25.80 26.55 2.97
C GLY A 174 -26.22 27.41 1.77
N GLY A 175 -25.85 26.98 0.54
CA GLY A 175 -26.27 27.63 -0.70
C GLY A 175 -27.73 27.38 -1.12
N ALA A 176 -28.42 26.44 -0.49
CA ALA A 176 -29.83 26.10 -0.78
C ALA A 176 -30.87 26.93 0.05
N GLY A 177 -30.45 27.90 0.84
CA GLY A 177 -31.29 28.57 1.83
C GLY A 177 -31.39 30.10 1.70
N GLU A 178 -31.81 30.65 0.56
CA GLU A 178 -32.56 31.88 0.54
C GLU A 178 -33.93 31.64 -0.10
N PRO A 179 -35.02 31.41 0.68
CA PRO A 179 -36.34 31.54 0.15
C PRO A 179 -36.58 33.05 -0.06
N SER A 180 -36.71 33.45 -1.31
CA SER A 180 -37.21 34.77 -1.70
C SER A 180 -38.69 34.85 -1.30
N LEU A 181 -38.94 35.12 -0.04
CA LEU A 181 -40.26 35.51 0.47
C LEU A 181 -40.22 37.00 0.79
N TRP A 182 -41.28 37.66 0.29
CA TRP A 182 -41.69 39.05 0.50
C TRP A 182 -41.32 40.06 -0.59
N ARG A 183 -41.97 39.88 -1.76
CA ARG A 183 -42.48 41.04 -2.51
C ARG A 183 -43.98 40.83 -2.72
N PHE A 184 -44.76 41.16 -1.72
CA PHE A 184 -46.16 41.48 -1.92
C PHE A 184 -46.32 42.98 -1.75
N GLY A 185 -46.73 43.60 -2.85
CA GLY A 185 -46.93 44.99 -2.99
C GLY A 185 -48.04 45.54 -2.10
N SER A 186 -47.80 46.70 -1.60
CA SER A 186 -48.83 47.60 -1.13
C SER A 186 -49.15 48.57 -2.25
N GLN A 187 -50.16 48.25 -3.04
CA GLN A 187 -50.91 49.23 -3.78
C GLN A 187 -52.24 49.44 -3.03
N LEU A 188 -52.33 50.48 -2.26
CA LEU A 188 -53.62 51.05 -1.84
C LEU A 188 -53.79 52.37 -2.58
N SER A 189 -54.76 52.35 -3.49
CA SER A 189 -55.43 53.49 -4.08
C SER A 189 -55.95 54.40 -2.98
N THR A 190 -55.79 55.72 -3.18
CA THR A 190 -56.67 56.75 -2.63
C THR A 190 -57.14 57.59 -3.76
N ASP A 191 -58.34 57.32 -4.24
CA ASP A 191 -59.22 58.30 -4.88
C ASP A 191 -59.91 59.07 -3.78
N THR A 192 -59.80 60.43 -3.81
CA THR A 192 -60.87 61.44 -3.74
C THR A 192 -60.26 62.83 -3.86
#